data_1e51ce6b06f7d70557eaa04e7d235675
#
_entry.id   1e51ce6b06f7d70557eaa04e7d235675
#
_cell.length_a   1.000
_cell.length_b   1.000
_cell.length_c   1.000
_cell.angle_alpha   90.00
_cell.angle_beta   90.00
_cell.angle_gamma   90.00
#
_symmetry.space_group_name_H-M   'P 1'
#
loop_
_entity.id
_entity.type
_entity.pdbx_description
1 polymer ?
#
loop_
_entity_poly.entity_id
_entity_poly.type
_entity_poly.pdbx_seq_one_letter_code
_entity_poly.pdbx_strand_id
1 'polypeptide(L)'
;MGEFERRNGETDGKTGGETKKYFSYAAAADHSLKGRWGLVRGRTRWLAAGVLALGAVIGGVLWRLEESVSAAAPAPAGLEVRWIVDAGHGGEDGGAVSPGGMVESRINLEIARRVDGIFGFCGEPALMLRTEDISLHDPEAVTLREKKASDLHNRAQTASEYPEAALVSIHQNMFQQSRYRGTQVFYAPTQGSQELAQAIQGVVRESLQPENSRESKPIPSTVYLMNHIPNRAVLVECGFLSNPEEEGLLQDPKYQTKLAAVIAAGCLGGSSDLT
;
A
#
# COMPACT_ATOMS: atom_id res chain seq x y z
N MET A 1 -54.47 -26.60 21.77
CA MET A 1 -55.39 -27.41 20.98
C MET A 1 -54.50 -28.13 20.00
N GLY A 2 -54.25 -29.39 20.01
CA GLY A 2 -54.56 -30.66 20.68
C GLY A 2 -53.41 -31.53 20.28
N GLU A 3 -52.75 -32.18 21.09
CA GLU A 3 -52.98 -33.44 21.80
C GLU A 3 -53.07 -34.68 20.90
N PHE A 4 -52.41 -35.73 21.44
CA PHE A 4 -52.60 -37.18 21.24
C PHE A 4 -51.71 -37.86 20.21
N GLU A 5 -51.16 -39.05 20.40
CA GLU A 5 -51.12 -40.02 21.55
C GLU A 5 -50.04 -41.06 21.26
N ARG A 6 -49.57 -41.71 22.32
CA ARG A 6 -48.71 -42.90 22.39
C ARG A 6 -49.42 -44.14 21.89
N ARG A 7 -48.66 -45.13 21.40
CA ARG A 7 -48.95 -46.54 21.74
C ARG A 7 -47.69 -47.43 21.73
N ASN A 8 -47.57 -48.11 22.86
CA ASN A 8 -46.68 -49.26 23.12
C ASN A 8 -47.12 -50.49 22.33
N GLY A 9 -46.18 -51.42 22.13
CA GLY A 9 -46.45 -52.78 21.70
C GLY A 9 -45.26 -53.68 21.90
N GLU A 10 -45.24 -54.35 23.01
CA GLU A 10 -44.38 -55.44 23.44
C GLU A 10 -44.79 -56.76 22.75
N THR A 11 -43.81 -57.67 22.38
CA THR A 11 -43.86 -59.13 22.50
C THR A 11 -42.54 -59.75 22.05
N ASP A 12 -41.81 -60.30 22.89
CA ASP A 12 -41.47 -61.67 23.32
C ASP A 12 -41.17 -62.69 22.22
N GLY A 13 -40.03 -63.43 22.37
CA GLY A 13 -39.90 -64.77 21.84
C GLY A 13 -38.57 -65.23 21.30
N LYS A 14 -37.67 -65.75 22.21
CA LYS A 14 -36.84 -66.98 22.09
C LYS A 14 -36.18 -67.38 20.75
N THR A 15 -34.89 -67.60 20.73
CA THR A 15 -34.07 -68.89 20.79
C THR A 15 -32.68 -68.55 20.28
N GLY A 16 -31.54 -68.76 20.87
CA GLY A 16 -31.02 -70.03 21.32
C GLY A 16 -30.05 -70.57 20.27
N GLY A 17 -28.71 -70.40 20.49
CA GLY A 17 -27.76 -71.28 19.85
C GLY A 17 -27.00 -70.80 18.61
N GLU A 18 -25.92 -70.04 18.84
CA GLU A 18 -24.77 -69.97 17.92
C GLU A 18 -23.67 -69.04 18.46
N THR A 19 -23.16 -69.28 19.63
CA THR A 19 -22.09 -68.46 20.25
C THR A 19 -20.82 -69.33 20.54
N LYS A 20 -20.31 -70.06 19.55
CA LYS A 20 -19.00 -70.73 19.72
C LYS A 20 -18.05 -70.78 18.54
N LYS A 21 -18.26 -69.98 17.49
CA LYS A 21 -17.31 -69.96 16.35
C LYS A 21 -16.67 -68.61 16.05
N TYR A 22 -16.97 -67.56 16.81
CA TYR A 22 -16.44 -66.18 16.51
C TYR A 22 -15.25 -65.78 17.39
N PHE A 23 -14.82 -66.55 18.37
CA PHE A 23 -13.73 -66.16 19.28
C PHE A 23 -12.30 -66.50 18.80
N SER A 24 -12.12 -67.17 17.67
CA SER A 24 -10.78 -67.59 17.20
C SER A 24 -10.16 -66.67 16.13
N TYR A 25 -10.89 -65.76 15.55
CA TYR A 25 -10.36 -64.81 14.54
C TYR A 25 -10.03 -63.43 15.08
N ALA A 26 -10.49 -63.04 16.27
CA ALA A 26 -10.23 -61.74 16.84
C ALA A 26 -8.81 -61.55 17.40
N ALA A 27 -8.13 -62.64 17.81
CA ALA A 27 -6.78 -62.53 18.41
C ALA A 27 -5.64 -62.37 17.40
N ALA A 28 -5.82 -62.79 16.14
CA ALA A 28 -4.78 -62.69 15.11
C ALA A 28 -4.77 -61.33 14.38
N ALA A 29 -5.87 -60.54 14.43
CA ALA A 29 -5.96 -59.26 13.76
C ALA A 29 -5.43 -58.07 14.59
N ASP A 30 -5.33 -58.22 15.93
CA ASP A 30 -4.93 -57.12 16.81
C ASP A 30 -3.42 -56.81 16.83
N HIS A 31 -2.57 -57.80 16.54
CA HIS A 31 -1.11 -57.59 16.46
C HIS A 31 -0.63 -56.93 15.16
N SER A 32 -1.38 -57.03 14.07
CA SER A 32 -1.04 -56.42 12.78
C SER A 32 -1.44 -54.93 12.71
N LEU A 33 -2.50 -54.54 13.42
CA LEU A 33 -3.00 -53.16 13.43
C LEU A 33 -2.18 -52.26 14.35
N LYS A 34 -1.65 -52.76 15.47
CA LYS A 34 -0.84 -51.92 16.39
C LYS A 34 0.49 -51.47 15.76
N GLY A 35 1.10 -52.27 14.89
CA GLY A 35 2.33 -51.91 14.18
C GLY A 35 2.11 -50.82 13.09
N ARG A 36 0.96 -50.86 12.42
CA ARG A 36 0.64 -49.87 11.35
C ARG A 36 0.25 -48.51 11.90
N TRP A 37 -0.42 -48.42 13.05
CA TRP A 37 -0.79 -47.16 13.70
C TRP A 37 0.41 -46.43 14.33
N GLY A 38 1.45 -47.14 14.75
CA GLY A 38 2.69 -46.55 15.26
C GLY A 38 3.49 -45.85 14.17
N LEU A 39 3.56 -46.42 12.96
CA LEU A 39 4.27 -45.87 11.81
C LEU A 39 3.55 -44.64 11.21
N VAL A 40 2.21 -44.66 11.20
CA VAL A 40 1.41 -43.50 10.72
C VAL A 40 1.52 -42.32 11.71
N ARG A 41 1.47 -42.60 13.03
CA ARG A 41 1.64 -41.53 14.06
C ARG A 41 3.05 -40.94 14.06
N GLY A 42 4.08 -41.68 13.73
CA GLY A 42 5.45 -41.17 13.59
C GLY A 42 5.55 -40.20 12.40
N ARG A 43 5.08 -40.62 11.24
CA ARG A 43 5.15 -39.80 9.99
C ARG A 43 4.32 -38.52 10.07
N THR A 44 3.11 -38.57 10.66
CA THR A 44 2.29 -37.37 10.87
C THR A 44 2.89 -36.41 11.87
N ARG A 45 3.58 -36.85 12.90
CA ARG A 45 4.28 -35.97 13.87
C ARG A 45 5.47 -35.26 13.20
N TRP A 46 6.23 -35.91 12.34
CA TRP A 46 7.33 -35.28 11.60
C TRP A 46 6.83 -34.33 10.51
N LEU A 47 5.71 -34.65 9.84
CA LEU A 47 5.07 -33.73 8.90
C LEU A 47 4.53 -32.49 9.61
N ALA A 48 3.88 -32.66 10.76
CA ALA A 48 3.40 -31.53 11.57
C ALA A 48 4.55 -30.66 12.09
N ALA A 49 5.66 -31.27 12.54
CA ALA A 49 6.85 -30.54 12.95
C ALA A 49 7.51 -29.78 11.78
N GLY A 50 7.54 -30.37 10.59
CA GLY A 50 8.04 -29.72 9.36
C GLY A 50 7.19 -28.53 8.93
N VAL A 51 5.86 -28.64 8.99
CA VAL A 51 4.93 -27.53 8.68
C VAL A 51 5.08 -26.40 9.68
N LEU A 52 5.21 -26.71 10.98
CA LEU A 52 5.44 -25.68 12.01
C LEU A 52 6.79 -24.99 11.86
N ALA A 53 7.85 -25.74 11.53
CA ALA A 53 9.18 -25.17 11.28
C ALA A 53 9.18 -24.27 10.04
N LEU A 54 8.51 -24.69 8.95
CA LEU A 54 8.37 -23.90 7.74
C LEU A 54 7.53 -22.63 8.00
N GLY A 55 6.45 -22.76 8.77
CA GLY A 55 5.63 -21.62 9.20
C GLY A 55 6.41 -20.60 10.04
N ALA A 56 7.28 -21.09 10.95
CA ALA A 56 8.15 -20.22 11.75
C ALA A 56 9.21 -19.50 10.91
N VAL A 57 9.79 -20.18 9.90
CA VAL A 57 10.75 -19.59 8.97
C VAL A 57 10.05 -18.55 8.09
N ILE A 58 8.89 -18.86 7.51
CA ILE A 58 8.10 -17.91 6.70
C ILE A 58 7.65 -16.73 7.56
N GLY A 59 7.15 -16.97 8.76
CA GLY A 59 6.75 -15.91 9.69
C GLY A 59 7.92 -15.02 10.09
N GLY A 60 9.10 -15.59 10.34
CA GLY A 60 10.33 -14.87 10.65
C GLY A 60 10.84 -14.04 9.46
N VAL A 61 10.74 -14.58 8.24
CA VAL A 61 11.09 -13.84 7.02
C VAL A 61 10.10 -12.71 6.77
N LEU A 62 8.80 -12.95 6.90
CA LEU A 62 7.77 -11.92 6.74
C LEU A 62 7.91 -10.84 7.81
N TRP A 63 8.16 -11.19 9.07
CA TRP A 63 8.41 -10.23 10.14
C TRP A 63 9.67 -9.40 9.89
N ARG A 64 10.74 -10.01 9.42
CA ARG A 64 11.97 -9.29 9.00
C ARG A 64 11.73 -8.37 7.80
N LEU A 65 10.85 -8.76 6.88
CA LEU A 65 10.46 -7.92 5.75
C LEU A 65 9.59 -6.73 6.22
N GLU A 66 8.72 -6.90 7.20
CA GLU A 66 7.95 -5.82 7.81
C GLU A 66 8.85 -4.86 8.62
N GLU A 67 9.82 -5.34 9.38
CA GLU A 67 10.80 -4.48 10.06
C GLU A 67 11.70 -3.72 9.07
N SER A 68 12.05 -4.30 7.92
CA SER A 68 12.85 -3.61 6.90
C SER A 68 12.06 -2.57 6.10
N VAL A 69 10.72 -2.63 6.12
CA VAL A 69 9.84 -1.62 5.49
C VAL A 69 9.49 -0.49 6.46
N SER A 70 9.64 -0.69 7.77
CA SER A 70 9.26 0.30 8.80
C SER A 70 10.35 1.31 9.14
N ALA A 71 11.58 1.12 8.70
CA ALA A 71 12.62 2.13 8.79
C ALA A 71 12.98 2.56 7.37
N ALA A 72 12.57 3.77 6.96
CA ALA A 72 13.27 4.46 5.90
C ALA A 72 14.74 4.51 6.35
N ALA A 73 15.56 3.61 5.81
CA ALA A 73 16.98 3.67 6.06
C ALA A 73 17.43 5.04 5.55
N PRO A 74 18.15 5.83 6.35
CA PRO A 74 18.78 7.03 5.81
C PRO A 74 19.54 6.60 4.57
N ALA A 75 19.44 7.38 3.49
CA ALA A 75 20.17 7.11 2.26
C ALA A 75 21.61 6.76 2.63
N PRO A 76 22.19 5.64 2.12
CA PRO A 76 23.51 5.23 2.52
C PRO A 76 24.47 6.41 2.36
N ALA A 77 25.24 6.71 3.39
CA ALA A 77 26.14 7.86 3.42
C ALA A 77 27.05 7.82 2.18
N GLY A 78 26.87 8.76 1.26
CA GLY A 78 27.64 8.87 0.02
C GLY A 78 26.85 8.66 -1.27
N LEU A 79 25.56 8.31 -1.21
CA LEU A 79 24.69 8.33 -2.39
C LEU A 79 24.07 9.73 -2.54
N GLU A 80 24.25 10.34 -3.67
CA GLU A 80 23.61 11.61 -4.03
C GLU A 80 22.10 11.39 -4.16
N VAL A 81 21.31 12.12 -3.36
CA VAL A 81 19.84 12.09 -3.44
C VAL A 81 19.43 12.72 -4.77
N ARG A 82 18.78 11.95 -5.64
CA ARG A 82 18.35 12.41 -6.98
C ARG A 82 16.88 12.79 -7.03
N TRP A 83 16.07 12.20 -6.15
CA TRP A 83 14.64 12.41 -6.07
C TRP A 83 14.20 12.72 -4.65
N ILE A 84 13.26 13.64 -4.51
CA ILE A 84 12.51 13.86 -3.28
C ILE A 84 11.06 13.46 -3.55
N VAL A 85 10.53 12.53 -2.77
CA VAL A 85 9.14 12.09 -2.85
C VAL A 85 8.38 12.67 -1.68
N ASP A 86 7.47 13.57 -1.97
CA ASP A 86 6.59 14.20 -0.99
C ASP A 86 5.20 13.56 -1.04
N ALA A 87 4.76 13.00 0.09
CA ALA A 87 3.38 12.61 0.28
C ALA A 87 2.63 13.77 0.93
N GLY A 88 1.82 14.48 0.18
CA GLY A 88 1.11 15.67 0.65
C GLY A 88 0.27 15.42 1.89
N HIS A 89 0.09 16.44 2.73
CA HIS A 89 -0.62 16.36 4.01
C HIS A 89 0.01 15.37 5.01
N GLY A 90 -0.72 14.98 6.06
CA GLY A 90 -0.31 13.98 7.05
C GLY A 90 -0.73 14.34 8.47
N GLY A 91 -0.93 13.31 9.30
CA GLY A 91 -1.35 13.47 10.70
C GLY A 91 -2.69 14.22 10.83
N GLU A 92 -2.69 15.36 11.54
CA GLU A 92 -3.90 16.16 11.78
C GLU A 92 -4.39 16.89 10.51
N ASP A 93 -3.51 17.19 9.54
CA ASP A 93 -3.91 17.67 8.21
C ASP A 93 -4.17 16.48 7.29
N GLY A 94 -5.37 15.94 7.34
CA GLY A 94 -5.76 14.83 6.46
C GLY A 94 -5.89 15.21 4.99
N GLY A 95 -5.88 16.51 4.63
CA GLY A 95 -6.22 16.97 3.30
C GLY A 95 -7.71 16.87 3.01
N ALA A 96 -8.08 16.59 1.78
CA ALA A 96 -9.47 16.36 1.40
C ALA A 96 -10.01 15.03 1.95
N VAL A 97 -11.32 15.01 2.18
CA VAL A 97 -12.04 13.77 2.57
C VAL A 97 -13.11 13.50 1.53
N SER A 98 -13.08 12.33 0.92
CA SER A 98 -14.06 11.93 -0.08
C SER A 98 -15.47 11.78 0.52
N PRO A 99 -16.54 11.75 -0.31
CA PRO A 99 -17.88 11.41 0.15
C PRO A 99 -17.97 10.03 0.83
N GLY A 100 -17.11 9.08 0.47
CA GLY A 100 -17.00 7.75 1.10
C GLY A 100 -16.18 7.74 2.40
N GLY A 101 -15.64 8.89 2.83
CA GLY A 101 -14.86 8.99 4.08
C GLY A 101 -13.36 8.71 3.91
N MET A 102 -12.87 8.63 2.68
CA MET A 102 -11.45 8.43 2.42
C MET A 102 -10.65 9.71 2.64
N VAL A 103 -9.54 9.58 3.35
CA VAL A 103 -8.65 10.68 3.71
C VAL A 103 -7.49 10.74 2.70
N GLU A 104 -7.27 11.91 2.12
CA GLU A 104 -6.26 12.18 1.10
C GLU A 104 -4.85 11.80 1.53
N SER A 105 -4.43 12.20 2.74
CA SER A 105 -3.07 11.99 3.25
C SER A 105 -2.63 10.53 3.24
N ARG A 106 -3.58 9.60 3.45
CA ARG A 106 -3.32 8.15 3.45
C ARG A 106 -3.08 7.63 2.04
N ILE A 107 -3.89 8.06 1.07
CA ILE A 107 -3.70 7.69 -0.34
C ILE A 107 -2.38 8.25 -0.85
N ASN A 108 -2.09 9.52 -0.54
CA ASN A 108 -0.83 10.17 -0.91
C ASN A 108 0.37 9.35 -0.43
N LEU A 109 0.37 8.91 0.84
CA LEU A 109 1.44 8.10 1.40
C LEU A 109 1.59 6.74 0.71
N GLU A 110 0.46 6.07 0.45
CA GLU A 110 0.48 4.76 -0.21
C GLU A 110 1.03 4.82 -1.65
N ILE A 111 0.68 5.86 -2.40
CA ILE A 111 1.22 6.07 -3.75
C ILE A 111 2.68 6.50 -3.69
N ALA A 112 3.03 7.45 -2.81
CA ALA A 112 4.39 7.95 -2.63
C ALA A 112 5.39 6.84 -2.27
N ARG A 113 5.04 5.93 -1.34
CA ARG A 113 5.85 4.75 -1.00
C ARG A 113 6.10 3.83 -2.19
N ARG A 114 5.11 3.69 -3.09
CA ARG A 114 5.27 2.89 -4.31
C ARG A 114 6.18 3.57 -5.32
N VAL A 115 6.09 4.90 -5.45
CA VAL A 115 7.01 5.68 -6.29
C VAL A 115 8.44 5.55 -5.79
N ASP A 116 8.67 5.75 -4.48
CA ASP A 116 9.96 5.57 -3.82
C ASP A 116 10.53 4.16 -4.03
N GLY A 117 9.70 3.13 -3.81
CA GLY A 117 10.10 1.74 -4.05
C GLY A 117 10.51 1.46 -5.51
N ILE A 118 9.85 2.09 -6.48
CA ILE A 118 10.20 1.97 -7.90
C ILE A 118 11.53 2.70 -8.19
N PHE A 119 11.73 3.90 -7.65
CA PHE A 119 13.01 4.60 -7.76
C PHE A 119 14.16 3.76 -7.18
N GLY A 120 13.98 3.20 -5.98
CA GLY A 120 14.95 2.29 -5.37
C GLY A 120 15.23 1.05 -6.23
N PHE A 121 14.21 0.45 -6.84
CA PHE A 121 14.37 -0.68 -7.76
C PHE A 121 15.16 -0.30 -9.03
N CYS A 122 14.97 0.93 -9.53
CA CYS A 122 15.70 1.46 -10.69
C CYS A 122 17.12 1.95 -10.36
N GLY A 123 17.54 1.88 -9.09
CA GLY A 123 18.86 2.37 -8.66
C GLY A 123 18.94 3.90 -8.55
N GLU A 124 17.79 4.57 -8.45
CA GLU A 124 17.68 6.01 -8.31
C GLU A 124 17.44 6.37 -6.84
N PRO A 125 18.42 6.93 -6.12
CA PRO A 125 18.27 7.27 -4.71
C PRO A 125 17.19 8.34 -4.50
N ALA A 126 16.21 8.03 -3.64
CA ALA A 126 15.14 8.95 -3.30
C ALA A 126 15.09 9.22 -1.78
N LEU A 127 14.62 10.39 -1.42
CA LEU A 127 14.31 10.81 -0.06
C LEU A 127 12.80 11.03 0.06
N MET A 128 12.12 10.25 0.91
CA MET A 128 10.75 10.55 1.28
C MET A 128 10.69 11.60 2.39
N LEU A 129 9.90 12.68 2.22
CA LEU A 129 9.75 13.72 3.26
C LEU A 129 9.02 13.17 4.50
N ARG A 130 8.09 12.24 4.32
CA ARG A 130 7.48 11.45 5.41
C ARG A 130 7.25 10.01 4.97
N THR A 131 7.44 9.09 5.88
CA THR A 131 7.22 7.66 5.68
C THR A 131 6.03 7.11 6.47
N GLU A 132 5.42 7.93 7.32
CA GLU A 132 4.25 7.62 8.12
C GLU A 132 3.15 8.66 7.93
N ASP A 133 1.95 8.38 8.44
CA ASP A 133 0.84 9.37 8.41
C ASP A 133 0.99 10.37 9.56
N ILE A 134 2.04 11.20 9.45
CA ILE A 134 2.40 12.26 10.40
C ILE A 134 2.51 13.59 9.69
N SER A 135 2.34 14.69 10.43
CA SER A 135 2.71 16.03 10.02
C SER A 135 4.14 16.33 10.45
N LEU A 136 4.87 17.08 9.66
CA LEU A 136 6.27 17.46 9.90
C LEU A 136 6.41 18.80 10.62
N HIS A 137 5.35 19.30 11.26
CA HIS A 137 5.35 20.56 11.99
C HIS A 137 6.21 20.50 13.26
N ASP A 138 6.72 21.65 13.67
CA ASP A 138 7.46 21.79 14.92
C ASP A 138 6.55 21.57 16.14
N PRO A 139 7.07 21.04 17.26
CA PRO A 139 6.30 20.77 18.47
C PRO A 139 5.63 22.02 19.08
N GLU A 140 6.19 23.20 18.81
CA GLU A 140 5.71 24.49 19.30
C GLU A 140 4.44 24.98 18.58
N ALA A 141 4.13 24.46 17.40
CA ALA A 141 2.93 24.79 16.66
C ALA A 141 1.69 24.20 17.33
N VAL A 142 0.78 25.05 17.81
CA VAL A 142 -0.37 24.64 18.63
C VAL A 142 -1.66 24.53 17.81
N THR A 143 -1.95 25.55 17.00
CA THR A 143 -3.17 25.58 16.18
C THR A 143 -2.97 24.82 14.86
N LEU A 144 -4.05 24.29 14.28
CA LEU A 144 -4.00 23.63 12.95
C LEU A 144 -3.37 24.53 11.88
N ARG A 145 -3.62 25.83 11.94
CA ARG A 145 -3.02 26.79 11.01
C ARG A 145 -1.51 26.92 11.20
N GLU A 146 -1.03 27.00 12.43
CA GLU A 146 0.41 27.05 12.74
C GLU A 146 1.08 25.72 12.34
N LYS A 147 0.48 24.59 12.70
CA LYS A 147 0.96 23.27 12.32
C LYS A 147 1.10 23.12 10.80
N LYS A 148 0.08 23.51 10.04
CA LYS A 148 0.13 23.47 8.58
C LYS A 148 1.20 24.39 7.99
N ALA A 149 1.35 25.59 8.54
CA ALA A 149 2.39 26.52 8.08
C ALA A 149 3.80 25.99 8.39
N SER A 150 4.01 25.46 9.60
CA SER A 150 5.28 24.86 10.01
C SER A 150 5.61 23.61 9.20
N ASP A 151 4.62 22.70 8.98
CA ASP A 151 4.78 21.52 8.13
C ASP A 151 5.27 21.86 6.72
N LEU A 152 4.62 22.84 6.07
CA LEU A 152 5.00 23.27 4.73
C LEU A 152 6.39 23.93 4.71
N HIS A 153 6.74 24.69 5.77
CA HIS A 153 8.06 25.28 5.91
C HIS A 153 9.14 24.21 6.05
N ASN A 154 8.93 23.23 6.90
CA ASN A 154 9.87 22.13 7.15
C ASN A 154 10.06 21.25 5.91
N ARG A 155 8.99 20.98 5.13
CA ARG A 155 9.10 20.32 3.83
C ARG A 155 9.96 21.12 2.85
N ALA A 156 9.73 22.42 2.76
CA ALA A 156 10.50 23.30 1.88
C ALA A 156 11.97 23.40 2.31
N GLN A 157 12.22 23.48 3.61
CA GLN A 157 13.58 23.50 4.16
C GLN A 157 14.31 22.19 3.83
N THR A 158 13.72 21.02 4.13
CA THR A 158 14.30 19.72 3.83
C THR A 158 14.57 19.55 2.33
N ALA A 159 13.63 19.95 1.46
CA ALA A 159 13.84 19.88 0.01
C ALA A 159 15.02 20.77 -0.44
N SER A 160 15.16 21.96 0.15
CA SER A 160 16.22 22.93 -0.19
C SER A 160 17.63 22.47 0.26
N GLU A 161 17.74 21.50 1.16
CA GLU A 161 19.00 20.85 1.52
C GLU A 161 19.59 19.98 0.38
N TYR A 162 18.74 19.62 -0.59
CA TYR A 162 19.10 18.82 -1.77
C TYR A 162 18.74 19.55 -3.06
N PRO A 163 19.37 20.70 -3.38
CA PRO A 163 18.92 21.59 -4.47
C PRO A 163 18.99 20.95 -5.85
N GLU A 164 19.87 19.95 -6.04
CA GLU A 164 20.02 19.23 -7.31
C GLU A 164 18.98 18.08 -7.47
N ALA A 165 18.34 17.66 -6.39
CA ALA A 165 17.30 16.64 -6.46
C ALA A 165 16.01 17.20 -7.06
N ALA A 166 15.30 16.40 -7.86
CA ALA A 166 13.98 16.74 -8.34
C ALA A 166 12.90 16.32 -7.32
N LEU A 167 11.89 17.14 -7.10
CA LEU A 167 10.80 16.85 -6.17
C LEU A 167 9.54 16.43 -6.92
N VAL A 168 8.93 15.30 -6.50
CA VAL A 168 7.60 14.87 -6.91
C VAL A 168 6.68 14.81 -5.69
N SER A 169 5.67 15.69 -5.66
CA SER A 169 4.67 15.75 -4.60
C SER A 169 3.39 15.04 -5.05
N ILE A 170 2.90 14.13 -4.22
CA ILE A 170 1.73 13.28 -4.51
C ILE A 170 0.53 13.80 -3.74
N HIS A 171 -0.54 14.12 -4.46
CA HIS A 171 -1.80 14.66 -3.96
C HIS A 171 -3.01 14.02 -4.61
N GLN A 172 -4.19 14.31 -4.06
CA GLN A 172 -5.48 13.99 -4.66
C GLN A 172 -6.33 15.26 -4.76
N ASN A 173 -6.99 15.42 -5.90
CA ASN A 173 -7.86 16.54 -6.14
C ASN A 173 -9.25 16.32 -5.50
N MET A 174 -9.89 17.41 -5.13
CA MET A 174 -11.27 17.43 -4.66
C MET A 174 -12.00 18.61 -5.26
N PHE A 175 -13.15 18.37 -5.91
CA PHE A 175 -13.93 19.44 -6.52
C PHE A 175 -15.43 19.25 -6.24
N GLN A 176 -16.22 20.32 -6.24
CA GLN A 176 -17.66 20.24 -5.93
C GLN A 176 -18.45 19.36 -6.92
N GLN A 177 -17.97 19.25 -8.15
CA GLN A 177 -18.65 18.52 -9.21
C GLN A 177 -17.97 17.17 -9.42
N SER A 178 -18.69 16.08 -9.18
CA SER A 178 -18.21 14.70 -9.29
C SER A 178 -17.84 14.25 -10.72
N ARG A 179 -18.17 15.02 -11.75
CA ARG A 179 -17.83 14.70 -13.15
C ARG A 179 -16.35 14.86 -13.49
N TYR A 180 -15.59 15.62 -12.68
CA TYR A 180 -14.17 15.83 -12.95
C TYR A 180 -13.39 14.57 -12.63
N ARG A 181 -12.44 14.25 -13.52
CA ARG A 181 -11.63 13.04 -13.46
C ARG A 181 -10.28 13.24 -14.15
N GLY A 182 -9.37 12.30 -13.93
CA GLY A 182 -8.07 12.20 -14.58
C GLY A 182 -6.95 12.92 -13.81
N THR A 183 -5.77 12.30 -13.83
CA THR A 183 -4.54 12.86 -13.26
C THR A 183 -4.21 14.22 -13.86
N GLN A 184 -3.80 15.15 -13.02
CA GLN A 184 -3.37 16.50 -13.42
C GLN A 184 -2.01 16.80 -12.82
N VAL A 185 -1.01 17.09 -13.64
CA VAL A 185 0.33 17.43 -13.18
C VAL A 185 0.52 18.96 -13.20
N PHE A 186 1.00 19.51 -12.08
CA PHE A 186 1.37 20.91 -11.96
C PHE A 186 2.88 21.03 -11.80
N TYR A 187 3.47 22.09 -12.35
CA TYR A 187 4.91 22.35 -12.28
C TYR A 187 5.25 23.64 -11.54
N ALA A 188 6.34 23.58 -10.78
CA ALA A 188 6.92 24.73 -10.10
C ALA A 188 7.50 25.76 -11.11
N PRO A 189 7.70 27.04 -10.71
CA PRO A 189 8.29 28.05 -11.57
C PRO A 189 9.82 27.90 -11.74
N THR A 190 10.37 26.75 -11.38
CA THR A 190 11.82 26.44 -11.46
C THR A 190 12.17 25.75 -12.77
N GLN A 191 13.44 25.87 -13.17
CA GLN A 191 13.94 25.35 -14.44
C GLN A 191 13.75 23.83 -14.54
N GLY A 192 13.31 23.33 -15.71
CA GLY A 192 13.09 21.91 -15.99
C GLY A 192 11.81 21.31 -15.37
N SER A 193 11.05 22.10 -14.57
CA SER A 193 9.82 21.59 -13.95
C SER A 193 8.69 21.41 -14.95
N GLN A 194 8.59 22.25 -15.96
CA GLN A 194 7.56 22.14 -16.99
C GLN A 194 7.77 20.90 -17.84
N GLU A 195 8.99 20.64 -18.27
CA GLU A 195 9.38 19.47 -19.06
C GLU A 195 9.10 18.17 -18.28
N LEU A 196 9.48 18.15 -16.99
CA LEU A 196 9.20 17.03 -16.12
C LEU A 196 7.68 16.76 -15.99
N ALA A 197 6.89 17.82 -15.81
CA ALA A 197 5.44 17.71 -15.73
C ALA A 197 4.81 17.20 -17.02
N GLN A 198 5.30 17.66 -18.16
CA GLN A 198 4.86 17.21 -19.50
C GLN A 198 5.16 15.73 -19.70
N ALA A 199 6.38 15.27 -19.33
CA ALA A 199 6.77 13.87 -19.41
C ALA A 199 5.85 12.98 -18.58
N ILE A 200 5.62 13.31 -17.29
CA ILE A 200 4.73 12.54 -16.41
C ILE A 200 3.30 12.55 -16.96
N GLN A 201 2.75 13.71 -17.32
CA GLN A 201 1.38 13.83 -17.86
C GLN A 201 1.22 13.02 -19.15
N GLY A 202 2.24 12.99 -20.01
CA GLY A 202 2.28 12.20 -21.26
C GLY A 202 2.22 10.71 -20.96
N VAL A 203 3.13 10.19 -20.12
CA VAL A 203 3.17 8.77 -19.77
C VAL A 203 1.88 8.30 -19.09
N VAL A 204 1.32 9.11 -18.17
CA VAL A 204 0.04 8.81 -17.52
C VAL A 204 -1.07 8.66 -18.56
N ARG A 205 -1.17 9.59 -19.51
CA ARG A 205 -2.18 9.56 -20.57
C ARG A 205 -2.00 8.35 -21.49
N GLU A 206 -0.80 8.10 -21.96
CA GLU A 206 -0.53 7.06 -22.93
C GLU A 206 -0.66 5.65 -22.35
N SER A 207 -0.23 5.46 -21.10
CA SER A 207 -0.10 4.12 -20.52
C SER A 207 -1.19 3.72 -19.52
N LEU A 208 -1.92 4.69 -18.94
CA LEU A 208 -2.89 4.39 -17.88
C LEU A 208 -4.27 5.03 -18.11
N GLN A 209 -4.31 6.26 -18.62
CA GLN A 209 -5.54 7.06 -18.72
C GLN A 209 -5.71 7.63 -20.13
N PRO A 210 -5.98 6.82 -21.18
CA PRO A 210 -6.04 7.28 -22.56
C PRO A 210 -7.14 8.31 -22.81
N GLU A 211 -8.21 8.31 -21.99
CA GLU A 211 -9.30 9.30 -22.05
C GLU A 211 -8.97 10.62 -21.31
N ASN A 212 -7.80 10.70 -20.68
CA ASN A 212 -7.39 11.89 -19.93
C ASN A 212 -6.88 12.96 -20.91
N SER A 213 -7.70 14.00 -21.11
CA SER A 213 -7.34 15.15 -21.96
C SER A 213 -6.65 16.31 -21.23
N ARG A 214 -6.28 16.11 -19.95
CA ARG A 214 -5.62 17.13 -19.16
C ARG A 214 -4.18 17.34 -19.61
N GLU A 215 -3.74 18.59 -19.53
CA GLU A 215 -2.36 18.96 -19.79
C GLU A 215 -1.70 19.47 -18.52
N SER A 216 -0.37 19.39 -18.44
CA SER A 216 0.38 19.96 -17.34
C SER A 216 0.17 21.47 -17.26
N LYS A 217 0.16 22.03 -16.04
CA LYS A 217 -0.12 23.43 -15.79
C LYS A 217 0.87 24.03 -14.78
N PRO A 218 1.12 25.36 -14.83
CA PRO A 218 1.85 25.99 -13.77
C PRO A 218 1.10 25.88 -12.44
N ILE A 219 1.86 25.68 -11.38
CA ILE A 219 1.31 25.60 -10.02
C ILE A 219 0.71 26.98 -9.60
N PRO A 220 -0.45 27.02 -8.92
CA PRO A 220 -0.95 28.26 -8.34
C PRO A 220 0.04 28.84 -7.31
N SER A 221 0.16 30.16 -7.28
CA SER A 221 1.04 30.88 -6.33
C SER A 221 0.69 30.65 -4.85
N THR A 222 -0.49 30.11 -4.58
CA THR A 222 -0.96 29.76 -3.23
C THR A 222 -0.38 28.47 -2.69
N VAL A 223 0.25 27.62 -3.53
CA VAL A 223 0.87 26.37 -3.10
C VAL A 223 2.28 26.65 -2.60
N TYR A 224 2.42 26.73 -1.26
CA TYR A 224 3.65 27.21 -0.60
C TYR A 224 4.89 26.40 -1.03
N LEU A 225 4.88 25.09 -0.82
CA LEU A 225 6.05 24.22 -1.07
C LEU A 225 6.65 24.47 -2.45
N MET A 226 5.82 24.37 -3.48
CA MET A 226 6.25 24.45 -4.89
C MET A 226 6.76 25.83 -5.31
N ASN A 227 6.43 26.88 -4.56
CA ASN A 227 6.85 28.25 -4.85
C ASN A 227 8.02 28.73 -3.98
N HIS A 228 8.50 27.91 -3.02
CA HIS A 228 9.54 28.30 -2.06
C HIS A 228 10.73 27.34 -2.02
N ILE A 229 10.91 26.50 -3.03
CA ILE A 229 12.05 25.60 -3.17
C ILE A 229 12.82 25.89 -4.46
N PRO A 230 14.14 25.66 -4.47
CA PRO A 230 14.97 25.83 -5.68
C PRO A 230 14.86 24.66 -6.65
N ASN A 231 14.36 23.53 -6.19
CA ASN A 231 14.32 22.26 -6.87
C ASN A 231 13.50 22.29 -8.16
N ARG A 232 13.88 21.54 -9.16
CA ARG A 232 12.96 21.10 -10.21
C ARG A 232 11.83 20.32 -9.56
N ALA A 233 10.57 20.75 -9.69
CA ALA A 233 9.50 20.18 -8.89
C ALA A 233 8.16 20.11 -9.61
N VAL A 234 7.42 19.04 -9.31
CA VAL A 234 6.07 18.79 -9.81
C VAL A 234 5.14 18.34 -8.68
N LEU A 235 3.87 18.72 -8.78
CA LEU A 235 2.79 18.22 -7.95
C LEU A 235 1.83 17.42 -8.83
N VAL A 236 1.59 16.17 -8.45
CA VAL A 236 0.73 15.23 -9.17
C VAL A 236 -0.58 15.06 -8.39
N GLU A 237 -1.63 15.65 -8.92
CA GLU A 237 -3.00 15.35 -8.51
C GLU A 237 -3.42 14.04 -9.19
N CYS A 238 -3.34 12.94 -8.46
CA CYS A 238 -3.46 11.58 -8.98
C CYS A 238 -4.86 11.25 -9.52
N GLY A 239 -5.90 11.88 -9.00
CA GLY A 239 -7.29 11.75 -9.39
C GLY A 239 -8.20 12.59 -8.50
N PHE A 240 -9.51 12.51 -8.70
CA PHE A 240 -10.50 13.31 -7.98
C PHE A 240 -11.25 12.47 -6.94
N LEU A 241 -11.04 12.74 -5.66
CA LEU A 241 -11.77 12.10 -4.55
C LEU A 241 -13.28 12.38 -4.58
N SER A 242 -13.70 13.43 -5.26
CA SER A 242 -15.11 13.75 -5.49
C SER A 242 -15.78 12.91 -6.58
N ASN A 243 -15.01 12.16 -7.38
CA ASN A 243 -15.52 11.28 -8.41
C ASN A 243 -15.61 9.85 -7.87
N PRO A 244 -16.81 9.21 -7.81
CA PRO A 244 -16.96 7.89 -7.19
C PRO A 244 -16.18 6.78 -7.89
N GLU A 245 -15.99 6.86 -9.23
CA GLU A 245 -15.19 5.88 -9.97
C GLU A 245 -13.71 6.01 -9.61
N GLU A 246 -13.18 7.24 -9.56
CA GLU A 246 -11.78 7.48 -9.19
C GLU A 246 -11.52 7.22 -7.72
N GLU A 247 -12.47 7.57 -6.83
CA GLU A 247 -12.38 7.20 -5.41
C GLU A 247 -12.18 5.69 -5.25
N GLY A 248 -12.95 4.88 -5.98
CA GLY A 248 -12.81 3.43 -5.95
C GLY A 248 -11.46 2.95 -6.51
N LEU A 249 -10.99 3.54 -7.61
CA LEU A 249 -9.69 3.21 -8.19
C LEU A 249 -8.52 3.61 -7.27
N LEU A 250 -8.57 4.80 -6.69
CA LEU A 250 -7.52 5.32 -5.79
C LEU A 250 -7.40 4.50 -4.49
N GLN A 251 -8.42 3.73 -4.12
CA GLN A 251 -8.39 2.75 -3.03
C GLN A 251 -7.78 1.41 -3.43
N ASP A 252 -7.78 1.06 -4.70
CA ASP A 252 -7.27 -0.23 -5.17
C ASP A 252 -5.73 -0.23 -5.19
N PRO A 253 -5.06 -1.07 -4.38
CA PRO A 253 -3.60 -1.16 -4.36
C PRO A 253 -2.99 -1.50 -5.73
N LYS A 254 -3.71 -2.22 -6.59
CA LYS A 254 -3.25 -2.54 -7.95
C LYS A 254 -3.25 -1.30 -8.84
N TYR A 255 -4.27 -0.46 -8.71
CA TYR A 255 -4.32 0.80 -9.45
C TYR A 255 -3.26 1.78 -8.94
N GLN A 256 -3.09 1.90 -7.60
CA GLN A 256 -2.02 2.71 -7.01
C GLN A 256 -0.63 2.30 -7.50
N THR A 257 -0.38 0.98 -7.64
CA THR A 257 0.89 0.47 -8.19
C THR A 257 1.08 0.85 -9.66
N LYS A 258 0.04 0.74 -10.49
CA LYS A 258 0.08 1.18 -11.90
C LYS A 258 0.34 2.68 -12.00
N LEU A 259 -0.38 3.46 -11.19
CA LEU A 259 -0.24 4.92 -11.15
C LEU A 259 1.17 5.33 -10.72
N ALA A 260 1.71 4.74 -9.65
CA ALA A 260 3.08 4.95 -9.22
C ALA A 260 4.11 4.59 -10.31
N ALA A 261 3.87 3.48 -11.04
CA ALA A 261 4.76 3.06 -12.13
C ALA A 261 4.80 4.07 -13.28
N VAL A 262 3.65 4.61 -13.69
CA VAL A 262 3.63 5.61 -14.78
C VAL A 262 4.17 6.97 -14.34
N ILE A 263 3.96 7.35 -13.07
CA ILE A 263 4.58 8.56 -12.49
C ILE A 263 6.11 8.42 -12.48
N ALA A 264 6.62 7.32 -11.92
CA ALA A 264 8.06 7.06 -11.87
C ALA A 264 8.68 6.96 -13.28
N ALA A 265 8.02 6.31 -14.24
CA ALA A 265 8.47 6.24 -15.62
C ALA A 265 8.55 7.62 -16.26
N GLY A 266 7.57 8.50 -16.04
CA GLY A 266 7.61 9.89 -16.50
C GLY A 266 8.72 10.70 -15.85
N CYS A 267 8.99 10.48 -14.55
CA CYS A 267 10.13 11.07 -13.86
C CYS A 267 11.46 10.67 -14.47
N LEU A 268 11.67 9.37 -14.66
CA LEU A 268 12.94 8.81 -15.16
C LEU A 268 13.15 9.13 -16.64
N GLY A 269 12.09 9.09 -17.47
CA GLY A 269 12.15 9.45 -18.89
C GLY A 269 12.44 10.93 -19.12
N GLY A 270 11.86 11.82 -18.31
CA GLY A 270 12.11 13.26 -18.39
C GLY A 270 13.48 13.71 -17.87
N SER A 271 14.23 12.80 -17.25
CA SER A 271 15.61 13.07 -16.77
C SER A 271 16.68 12.82 -17.81
N SER A 272 16.42 12.01 -18.84
CA SER A 272 17.40 11.62 -19.86
C SER A 272 17.72 12.72 -20.88
N ASP A 273 16.89 13.74 -20.99
CA ASP A 273 17.06 14.82 -21.98
C ASP A 273 17.88 16.01 -21.42
N LEU A 274 18.41 15.91 -20.20
CA LEU A 274 19.10 17.00 -19.50
C LEU A 274 20.58 16.71 -19.19
N THR A 275 21.15 15.62 -19.74
CA THR A 275 22.60 15.32 -19.76
C THR A 275 23.18 15.61 -21.14
#